data_722673ed756d420503bd632d9eac6293
#
_entry.id   722673ed756d420503bd632d9eac6293
#
_cell.length_a   1.000
_cell.length_b   1.000
_cell.length_c   1.000
_cell.angle_alpha   90.00
_cell.angle_beta   90.00
_cell.angle_gamma   90.00
#
_symmetry.space_group_name_H-M   'P 1'
#
loop_
_entity.id
_entity.type
_entity.pdbx_description
1 polymer ?
#
loop_
_entity_poly.entity_id
_entity_poly.type
_entity_poly.pdbx_seq_one_letter_code
_entity_poly.pdbx_strand_id
1 'polypeptide(L)'
;MSSHAKAAKKFIADRERTAWHDQALFFVREKRDRMAHDVPEWEALREMASNMKRHTIANLPYYLEMFEKNATANGIHVHWAKNAEEHNRIVYEIIQKHGGKNLVKSKSMLSEECGLSPYLEARGIDAVESDLGERIMQFMGTPPSHIVLPAIHVKREEVGKVFEKELHTEPGNSDPTYLTHAARAALREKFLHADIAMTGVNFAVASSGAFVVCTNEGNADMGTSFPKVHIAIMGLEKVVPDYDALALYVRLLARSATGQPSTTYTSHYKKPVEGQEMHIVIVDNGRSDILACTEHVNMLKCIRCGSCINTCPVYRRTGGYSYSYFIPGPVGINLGMLKSPEKYSGNVSACSLCYSCSNVCPVKIDLAEQIYKWRQNLAPLHLADPSKKLMVKGMKFIMNHPGLFYNAVAAGRVAERMPRFVLYNSLDAWGIGRELPEFAKETFNEMWKKGLKAD
;
A
#
# COMPACT_ATOMS: atom_id res chain seq x y z
N MET A 1 1.06 -15.41 19.83
CA MET A 1 0.36 -15.03 18.58
C MET A 1 0.89 -13.66 18.16
N SER A 2 1.35 -13.49 16.91
CA SER A 2 1.84 -12.20 16.40
C SER A 2 0.74 -11.13 16.43
N SER A 3 1.12 -9.84 16.44
CA SER A 3 0.18 -8.71 16.39
C SER A 3 -0.75 -8.81 15.18
N HIS A 4 -0.21 -9.17 14.01
CA HIS A 4 -0.98 -9.41 12.79
C HIS A 4 -2.05 -10.50 12.98
N ALA A 5 -1.69 -11.66 13.55
CA ALA A 5 -2.64 -12.75 13.74
C ALA A 5 -3.79 -12.39 14.69
N LYS A 6 -3.51 -11.59 15.73
CA LYS A 6 -4.55 -11.09 16.65
C LYS A 6 -5.52 -10.14 15.92
N ALA A 7 -4.99 -9.20 15.16
CA ALA A 7 -5.80 -8.24 14.41
C ALA A 7 -6.61 -8.90 13.28
N ALA A 8 -6.03 -9.86 12.57
CA ALA A 8 -6.67 -10.64 11.53
C ALA A 8 -7.87 -11.46 12.04
N LYS A 9 -7.82 -11.95 13.29
CA LYS A 9 -8.86 -12.81 13.87
C LYS A 9 -10.25 -12.18 13.81
N LYS A 10 -10.34 -10.86 14.07
CA LYS A 10 -11.62 -10.13 14.02
C LYS A 10 -12.18 -10.09 12.60
N PHE A 11 -11.35 -9.82 11.60
CA PHE A 11 -11.79 -9.75 10.20
C PHE A 11 -12.19 -11.13 9.67
N ILE A 12 -11.41 -12.18 9.96
CA ILE A 12 -11.67 -13.56 9.52
C ILE A 12 -12.95 -14.13 10.16
N ALA A 13 -13.33 -13.68 11.35
CA ALA A 13 -14.55 -14.13 12.03
C ALA A 13 -15.81 -13.73 11.26
N ASP A 14 -15.80 -12.60 10.56
CA ASP A 14 -16.87 -12.18 9.63
C ASP A 14 -16.67 -12.86 8.27
N ARG A 15 -17.20 -14.07 8.13
CA ARG A 15 -17.02 -14.90 6.92
C ARG A 15 -17.63 -14.28 5.68
N GLU A 16 -18.77 -13.61 5.81
CA GLU A 16 -19.45 -12.96 4.70
C GLU A 16 -18.63 -11.79 4.17
N ARG A 17 -18.15 -10.92 5.05
CA ARG A 17 -17.29 -9.81 4.71
C ARG A 17 -15.97 -10.29 4.09
N THR A 18 -15.37 -11.32 4.66
CA THR A 18 -14.12 -11.89 4.16
C THR A 18 -14.29 -12.45 2.75
N ALA A 19 -15.37 -13.16 2.47
CA ALA A 19 -15.67 -13.70 1.14
C ALA A 19 -15.92 -12.57 0.12
N TRP A 20 -16.72 -11.59 0.47
CA TRP A 20 -16.98 -10.41 -0.37
C TRP A 20 -15.69 -9.62 -0.67
N HIS A 21 -14.89 -9.34 0.35
CA HIS A 21 -13.62 -8.62 0.20
C HIS A 21 -12.63 -9.37 -0.71
N ASP A 22 -12.52 -10.69 -0.54
CA ASP A 22 -11.70 -11.56 -1.40
C ASP A 22 -12.16 -11.49 -2.86
N GLN A 23 -13.47 -11.58 -3.09
CA GLN A 23 -14.06 -11.53 -4.44
C GLN A 23 -13.89 -10.15 -5.10
N ALA A 24 -14.11 -9.06 -4.36
CA ALA A 24 -13.94 -7.70 -4.87
C ALA A 24 -12.49 -7.44 -5.33
N LEU A 25 -11.51 -7.85 -4.53
CA LEU A 25 -10.09 -7.72 -4.89
C LEU A 25 -9.68 -8.66 -6.02
N PHE A 26 -10.26 -9.86 -6.08
CA PHE A 26 -9.99 -10.78 -7.17
C PHE A 26 -10.47 -10.22 -8.51
N PHE A 27 -11.63 -9.60 -8.53
CA PHE A 27 -12.16 -8.89 -9.70
C PHE A 27 -11.18 -7.80 -10.20
N VAL A 28 -10.66 -6.97 -9.27
CA VAL A 28 -9.66 -5.95 -9.63
C VAL A 28 -8.38 -6.57 -10.19
N ARG A 29 -7.94 -7.69 -9.61
CA ARG A 29 -6.78 -8.44 -10.11
C ARG A 29 -7.02 -8.97 -11.51
N GLU A 30 -8.14 -9.64 -11.77
CA GLU A 30 -8.46 -10.19 -13.10
C GLU A 30 -8.51 -9.11 -14.18
N LYS A 31 -9.12 -7.96 -13.85
CA LYS A 31 -9.14 -6.81 -14.74
C LYS A 31 -7.72 -6.31 -15.06
N ARG A 32 -6.87 -6.21 -14.03
CA ARG A 32 -5.44 -5.85 -14.19
C ARG A 32 -4.71 -6.85 -15.07
N ASP A 33 -4.88 -8.16 -14.81
CA ASP A 33 -4.15 -9.20 -15.52
C ASP A 33 -4.53 -9.19 -17.00
N ARG A 34 -5.82 -9.03 -17.34
CA ARG A 34 -6.30 -8.84 -18.70
C ARG A 34 -5.67 -7.63 -19.38
N MET A 35 -5.73 -6.46 -18.73
CA MET A 35 -5.18 -5.22 -19.29
C MET A 35 -3.65 -5.23 -19.44
N ALA A 36 -2.94 -6.04 -18.67
CA ALA A 36 -1.51 -6.26 -18.86
C ALA A 36 -1.25 -7.21 -20.04
N HIS A 37 -2.04 -8.27 -20.17
CA HIS A 37 -1.95 -9.23 -21.28
C HIS A 37 -2.23 -8.58 -22.64
N ASP A 38 -3.15 -7.60 -22.68
CA ASP A 38 -3.52 -6.87 -23.91
C ASP A 38 -2.41 -5.93 -24.43
N VAL A 39 -1.26 -5.84 -23.72
CA VAL A 39 -0.09 -5.06 -24.13
C VAL A 39 1.04 -6.04 -24.48
N PRO A 40 1.33 -6.30 -25.76
CA PRO A 40 2.34 -7.29 -26.16
C PRO A 40 3.73 -7.01 -25.58
N GLU A 41 4.10 -5.72 -25.48
CA GLU A 41 5.39 -5.26 -24.93
C GLU A 41 5.41 -5.10 -23.39
N TRP A 42 4.42 -5.64 -22.67
CA TRP A 42 4.26 -5.42 -21.22
C TRP A 42 5.53 -5.71 -20.40
N GLU A 43 6.18 -6.84 -20.66
CA GLU A 43 7.41 -7.21 -19.94
C GLU A 43 8.59 -6.30 -20.28
N ALA A 44 8.72 -5.87 -21.53
CA ALA A 44 9.74 -4.89 -21.93
C ALA A 44 9.51 -3.54 -21.24
N LEU A 45 8.27 -3.05 -21.17
CA LEU A 45 7.94 -1.82 -20.45
C LEU A 45 8.26 -1.92 -18.95
N ARG A 46 7.96 -3.06 -18.32
CA ARG A 46 8.32 -3.30 -16.90
C ARG A 46 9.84 -3.28 -16.68
N GLU A 47 10.59 -3.90 -17.60
CA GLU A 47 12.06 -3.89 -17.53
C GLU A 47 12.61 -2.48 -17.68
N MET A 48 12.15 -1.73 -18.70
CA MET A 48 12.54 -0.34 -18.90
C MET A 48 12.23 0.51 -17.67
N ALA A 49 11.02 0.36 -17.08
CA ALA A 49 10.62 1.10 -15.89
C ALA A 49 11.47 0.75 -14.66
N SER A 50 11.80 -0.52 -14.49
CA SER A 50 12.69 -0.98 -13.41
C SER A 50 14.10 -0.39 -13.56
N ASN A 51 14.66 -0.41 -14.79
CA ASN A 51 15.98 0.10 -15.09
C ASN A 51 16.04 1.63 -14.93
N MET A 52 15.04 2.34 -15.44
CA MET A 52 14.90 3.77 -15.29
C MET A 52 14.83 4.20 -13.82
N LYS A 53 14.00 3.51 -12.99
CA LYS A 53 13.94 3.78 -11.55
C LYS A 53 15.28 3.48 -10.86
N ARG A 54 15.95 2.41 -11.22
CA ARG A 54 17.27 2.08 -10.68
C ARG A 54 18.29 3.19 -10.99
N HIS A 55 18.31 3.64 -12.25
CA HIS A 55 19.16 4.75 -12.68
C HIS A 55 18.84 6.05 -11.91
N THR A 56 17.56 6.40 -11.81
CA THR A 56 17.13 7.63 -11.12
C THR A 56 17.50 7.58 -9.63
N ILE A 57 17.31 6.44 -8.97
CA ILE A 57 17.63 6.26 -7.54
C ILE A 57 19.15 6.31 -7.33
N ALA A 58 19.96 5.72 -8.23
CA ALA A 58 21.41 5.78 -8.14
C ALA A 58 21.96 7.21 -8.33
N ASN A 59 21.21 8.09 -8.98
CA ASN A 59 21.56 9.50 -9.23
C ASN A 59 20.56 10.45 -8.55
N LEU A 60 19.96 10.03 -7.44
CA LEU A 60 18.87 10.74 -6.79
C LEU A 60 19.20 12.20 -6.45
N PRO A 61 20.36 12.55 -5.85
CA PRO A 61 20.70 13.94 -5.57
C PRO A 61 20.70 14.81 -6.83
N TYR A 62 21.32 14.34 -7.91
CA TYR A 62 21.39 15.06 -9.18
C TYR A 62 19.99 15.40 -9.73
N TYR A 63 19.07 14.44 -9.73
CA TYR A 63 17.71 14.68 -10.23
C TYR A 63 16.87 15.53 -9.29
N LEU A 64 17.09 15.46 -8.00
CA LEU A 64 16.41 16.32 -7.03
C LEU A 64 16.87 17.77 -7.12
N GLU A 65 18.17 18.02 -7.23
CA GLU A 65 18.74 19.36 -7.46
C GLU A 65 18.24 19.97 -8.78
N MET A 66 18.24 19.17 -9.86
CA MET A 66 17.69 19.59 -11.16
C MET A 66 16.19 19.93 -11.03
N PHE A 67 15.42 19.12 -10.34
CA PHE A 67 13.98 19.38 -10.09
C PHE A 67 13.79 20.69 -9.33
N GLU A 68 14.47 20.87 -8.21
CA GLU A 68 14.37 22.08 -7.38
C GLU A 68 14.72 23.34 -8.18
N LYS A 69 15.85 23.32 -8.90
CA LYS A 69 16.27 24.43 -9.76
C LYS A 69 15.17 24.81 -10.76
N ASN A 70 14.62 23.83 -11.48
CA ASN A 70 13.64 24.06 -12.52
C ASN A 70 12.26 24.45 -11.95
N ALA A 71 11.84 23.83 -10.84
CA ALA A 71 10.59 24.17 -10.15
C ALA A 71 10.64 25.61 -9.61
N THR A 72 11.73 26.00 -8.97
CA THR A 72 11.95 27.36 -8.48
C THR A 72 11.95 28.37 -9.63
N ALA A 73 12.60 28.07 -10.75
CA ALA A 73 12.58 28.91 -11.95
C ALA A 73 11.16 29.08 -12.54
N ASN A 74 10.28 28.10 -12.34
CA ASN A 74 8.86 28.17 -12.72
C ASN A 74 7.99 28.93 -11.71
N GLY A 75 8.54 29.44 -10.60
CA GLY A 75 7.80 30.15 -9.55
C GLY A 75 7.17 29.25 -8.48
N ILE A 76 7.61 27.99 -8.36
CA ILE A 76 7.18 27.07 -7.31
C ILE A 76 8.11 27.25 -6.09
N HIS A 77 7.54 27.42 -4.91
CA HIS A 77 8.28 27.46 -3.65
C HIS A 77 8.63 26.02 -3.21
N VAL A 78 9.90 25.66 -3.24
CA VAL A 78 10.38 24.34 -2.88
C VAL A 78 10.80 24.32 -1.41
N HIS A 79 10.31 23.33 -0.66
CA HIS A 79 10.61 23.11 0.74
C HIS A 79 11.14 21.69 0.95
N TRP A 80 12.07 21.53 1.89
CA TRP A 80 12.64 20.24 2.26
C TRP A 80 12.26 19.89 3.69
N ALA A 81 11.82 18.65 3.90
CA ALA A 81 11.49 18.13 5.21
C ALA A 81 12.24 16.81 5.46
N LYS A 82 13.04 16.76 6.51
CA LYS A 82 13.81 15.55 6.87
C LYS A 82 12.96 14.44 7.46
N ASN A 83 11.83 14.78 8.07
CA ASN A 83 10.93 13.83 8.74
C ASN A 83 9.47 14.32 8.75
N ALA A 84 8.59 13.50 9.31
CA ALA A 84 7.16 13.79 9.40
C ALA A 84 6.84 15.04 10.23
N GLU A 85 7.58 15.29 11.31
CA GLU A 85 7.37 16.44 12.18
C GLU A 85 7.66 17.75 11.43
N GLU A 86 8.81 17.81 10.76
CA GLU A 86 9.20 18.97 9.96
C GLU A 86 8.26 19.20 8.77
N HIS A 87 7.84 18.13 8.07
CA HIS A 87 6.83 18.21 7.04
C HIS A 87 5.54 18.84 7.54
N ASN A 88 5.01 18.35 8.65
CA ASN A 88 3.76 18.85 9.21
C ASN A 88 3.88 20.31 9.66
N ARG A 89 5.03 20.69 10.24
CA ARG A 89 5.31 22.07 10.63
C ARG A 89 5.36 23.00 9.42
N ILE A 90 6.09 22.64 8.35
CA ILE A 90 6.19 23.44 7.13
C ILE A 90 4.80 23.65 6.51
N VAL A 91 4.02 22.58 6.36
CA VAL A 91 2.64 22.68 5.83
C VAL A 91 1.79 23.61 6.67
N TYR A 92 1.84 23.48 7.99
CA TYR A 92 1.08 24.34 8.89
C TYR A 92 1.52 25.80 8.83
N GLU A 93 2.81 26.10 8.76
CA GLU A 93 3.35 27.46 8.61
C GLU A 93 2.89 28.13 7.32
N ILE A 94 2.85 27.38 6.19
CA ILE A 94 2.29 27.87 4.93
C ILE A 94 0.80 28.22 5.11
N ILE A 95 0.01 27.33 5.70
CA ILE A 95 -1.42 27.57 5.96
C ILE A 95 -1.61 28.81 6.84
N GLN A 96 -0.85 28.94 7.92
CA GLN A 96 -0.93 30.08 8.85
C GLN A 96 -0.56 31.41 8.17
N LYS A 97 0.48 31.43 7.34
CA LYS A 97 0.91 32.62 6.58
C LYS A 97 -0.23 33.19 5.73
N HIS A 98 -1.12 32.34 5.23
CA HIS A 98 -2.24 32.72 4.40
C HIS A 98 -3.59 32.82 5.14
N GLY A 99 -3.58 32.64 6.47
CA GLY A 99 -4.80 32.67 7.30
C GLY A 99 -5.83 31.60 6.96
N GLY A 100 -5.41 30.51 6.29
CA GLY A 100 -6.29 29.46 5.84
C GLY A 100 -6.83 28.60 6.99
N LYS A 101 -8.11 28.20 6.89
CA LYS A 101 -8.78 27.30 7.83
C LYS A 101 -9.40 26.11 7.13
N ASN A 102 -9.79 26.25 5.86
CA ASN A 102 -10.45 25.23 5.07
C ASN A 102 -9.46 24.66 4.05
N LEU A 103 -9.04 23.43 4.24
CA LEU A 103 -8.12 22.74 3.35
C LEU A 103 -8.83 21.60 2.63
N VAL A 104 -8.77 21.57 1.31
CA VAL A 104 -9.22 20.44 0.50
C VAL A 104 -7.99 19.63 0.07
N LYS A 105 -7.98 18.36 0.44
CA LYS A 105 -6.87 17.45 0.19
C LYS A 105 -7.27 16.38 -0.81
N SER A 106 -6.54 16.24 -1.92
CA SER A 106 -6.61 15.03 -2.72
C SER A 106 -5.71 13.96 -2.09
N LYS A 107 -6.11 12.72 -2.22
CA LYS A 107 -5.46 11.54 -1.64
C LYS A 107 -3.93 11.59 -1.69
N SER A 108 -3.30 11.40 -0.56
CA SER A 108 -1.84 11.32 -0.44
C SER A 108 -1.42 10.32 0.61
N MET A 109 -0.74 9.24 0.17
CA MET A 109 -0.16 8.27 1.10
C MET A 109 0.95 8.88 1.96
N LEU A 110 1.58 9.96 1.52
CA LEU A 110 2.62 10.65 2.29
C LEU A 110 2.02 11.44 3.45
N SER A 111 0.86 12.09 3.25
CA SER A 111 0.15 12.76 4.35
C SER A 111 -0.27 11.77 5.46
N GLU A 112 -0.71 10.57 5.07
CA GLU A 112 -1.02 9.48 6.01
C GLU A 112 0.25 8.98 6.73
N GLU A 113 1.36 8.84 6.00
CA GLU A 113 2.67 8.47 6.55
C GLU A 113 3.13 9.46 7.63
N CYS A 114 2.91 10.75 7.40
CA CYS A 114 3.31 11.83 8.29
C CYS A 114 2.27 12.15 9.38
N GLY A 115 1.08 11.56 9.34
CA GLY A 115 0.00 11.87 10.28
C GLY A 115 -0.48 13.31 10.18
N LEU A 116 -0.54 13.86 8.96
CA LEU A 116 -0.81 15.28 8.74
C LEU A 116 -2.23 15.69 9.10
N SER A 117 -3.27 14.94 8.71
CA SER A 117 -4.66 15.32 8.97
C SER A 117 -4.95 15.47 10.46
N PRO A 118 -4.62 14.51 11.35
CA PRO A 118 -4.78 14.70 12.81
C PRO A 118 -3.95 15.87 13.35
N TYR A 119 -2.77 16.11 12.79
CA TYR A 119 -1.92 17.24 13.20
C TYR A 119 -2.56 18.60 12.92
N LEU A 120 -3.21 18.74 11.75
CA LEU A 120 -3.90 19.95 11.31
C LEU A 120 -5.24 20.15 12.08
N GLU A 121 -6.02 19.09 12.22
CA GLU A 121 -7.30 19.09 12.95
C GLU A 121 -7.11 19.52 14.42
N ALA A 122 -6.05 19.04 15.09
CA ALA A 122 -5.69 19.45 16.44
C ALA A 122 -5.34 20.94 16.56
N ARG A 123 -5.12 21.62 15.41
CA ARG A 123 -4.82 23.06 15.32
C ARG A 123 -5.95 23.88 14.70
N GLY A 124 -7.13 23.29 14.57
CA GLY A 124 -8.35 23.98 14.09
C GLY A 124 -8.40 24.18 12.58
N ILE A 125 -7.65 23.40 11.79
CA ILE A 125 -7.74 23.39 10.33
C ILE A 125 -8.70 22.28 9.91
N ASP A 126 -9.75 22.61 9.15
CA ASP A 126 -10.69 21.66 8.54
C ASP A 126 -10.02 21.02 7.31
N ALA A 127 -9.45 19.84 7.48
CA ALA A 127 -8.78 19.10 6.40
C ALA A 127 -9.74 18.09 5.77
N VAL A 128 -10.33 18.46 4.63
CA VAL A 128 -11.36 17.67 3.93
C VAL A 128 -10.72 16.77 2.89
N GLU A 129 -10.95 15.46 2.99
CA GLU A 129 -10.60 14.51 1.94
C GLU A 129 -11.57 14.66 0.74
N SER A 130 -11.01 14.79 -0.46
CA SER A 130 -11.78 15.00 -1.69
C SER A 130 -11.92 13.74 -2.56
N ASP A 131 -11.15 12.70 -2.32
CA ASP A 131 -11.35 11.34 -2.88
C ASP A 131 -12.53 10.69 -2.17
N LEU A 132 -13.47 10.11 -2.93
CA LEU A 132 -14.70 9.54 -2.36
C LEU A 132 -14.40 8.44 -1.33
N GLY A 133 -13.47 7.55 -1.64
CA GLY A 133 -13.12 6.46 -0.72
C GLY A 133 -12.46 6.96 0.56
N GLU A 134 -11.56 7.94 0.46
CA GLU A 134 -10.95 8.62 1.63
C GLU A 134 -12.00 9.39 2.43
N ARG A 135 -12.94 10.07 1.76
CA ARG A 135 -14.02 10.81 2.43
C ARG A 135 -14.94 9.89 3.22
N ILE A 136 -15.28 8.72 2.69
CA ILE A 136 -16.02 7.69 3.43
C ILE A 136 -15.24 7.28 4.68
N MET A 137 -13.94 7.04 4.57
CA MET A 137 -13.10 6.68 5.71
C MET A 137 -13.04 7.79 6.76
N GLN A 138 -12.94 9.05 6.30
CA GLN A 138 -12.95 10.23 7.17
C GLN A 138 -14.29 10.32 7.97
N PHE A 139 -15.42 10.15 7.31
CA PHE A 139 -16.72 10.11 7.99
C PHE A 139 -16.85 8.94 9.00
N MET A 140 -16.22 7.82 8.69
CA MET A 140 -16.20 6.67 9.60
C MET A 140 -15.21 6.83 10.76
N GLY A 141 -14.34 7.85 10.74
CA GLY A 141 -13.27 8.04 11.73
C GLY A 141 -12.24 6.90 11.75
N THR A 142 -12.02 6.25 10.60
CA THR A 142 -11.10 5.11 10.47
C THR A 142 -10.10 5.33 9.33
N PRO A 143 -8.86 4.82 9.46
CA PRO A 143 -7.86 4.99 8.41
C PRO A 143 -8.22 4.17 7.15
N PRO A 144 -7.67 4.53 5.97
CA PRO A 144 -7.78 3.73 4.76
C PRO A 144 -7.29 2.29 4.94
N SER A 145 -7.98 1.31 4.35
CA SER A 145 -7.55 -0.10 4.40
C SER A 145 -6.76 -0.56 3.17
N HIS A 146 -6.68 0.28 2.14
CA HIS A 146 -5.98 0.02 0.89
C HIS A 146 -5.45 1.33 0.28
N ILE A 147 -4.28 1.30 -0.37
CA ILE A 147 -3.64 2.53 -0.89
C ILE A 147 -4.33 3.11 -2.15
N VAL A 148 -5.06 2.30 -2.92
CA VAL A 148 -5.77 2.75 -4.13
C VAL A 148 -7.29 2.77 -3.92
N LEU A 149 -7.81 1.81 -3.18
CA LEU A 149 -9.24 1.60 -2.91
C LEU A 149 -9.51 1.73 -1.40
N PRO A 150 -9.47 2.93 -0.81
CA PRO A 150 -9.43 3.13 0.65
C PRO A 150 -10.54 2.41 1.39
N ALA A 151 -11.75 2.47 0.86
CA ALA A 151 -12.98 1.91 1.43
C ALA A 151 -13.36 0.52 0.89
N ILE A 152 -12.44 -0.23 0.25
CA ILE A 152 -12.75 -1.53 -0.39
C ILE A 152 -13.36 -2.57 0.57
N HIS A 153 -13.22 -2.41 1.85
CA HIS A 153 -13.76 -3.28 2.88
C HIS A 153 -15.14 -2.85 3.39
N VAL A 154 -15.67 -1.71 2.91
CA VAL A 154 -16.96 -1.13 3.30
C VAL A 154 -18.01 -1.47 2.24
N LYS A 155 -19.12 -2.10 2.64
CA LYS A 155 -20.22 -2.42 1.74
C LYS A 155 -21.03 -1.16 1.44
N ARG A 156 -21.70 -1.08 0.27
CA ARG A 156 -22.50 0.08 -0.13
C ARG A 156 -23.64 0.40 0.85
N GLU A 157 -24.22 -0.61 1.51
CA GLU A 157 -25.25 -0.44 2.52
C GLU A 157 -24.70 0.24 3.79
N GLU A 158 -23.42 0.01 4.10
CA GLU A 158 -22.72 0.69 5.20
C GLU A 158 -22.41 2.14 4.81
N VAL A 159 -21.99 2.37 3.55
CA VAL A 159 -21.83 3.74 3.02
C VAL A 159 -23.13 4.51 3.08
N GLY A 160 -24.28 3.90 2.70
CA GLY A 160 -25.58 4.50 2.81
C GLY A 160 -25.89 5.00 4.23
N LYS A 161 -25.67 4.16 5.24
CA LYS A 161 -25.85 4.53 6.67
C LYS A 161 -24.92 5.66 7.11
N VAL A 162 -23.69 5.68 6.65
CA VAL A 162 -22.75 6.76 6.94
C VAL A 162 -23.23 8.07 6.32
N PHE A 163 -23.69 8.05 5.07
CA PHE A 163 -24.18 9.24 4.38
C PHE A 163 -25.53 9.74 4.93
N GLU A 164 -26.40 8.83 5.36
CA GLU A 164 -27.60 9.20 6.10
C GLU A 164 -27.27 10.04 7.34
N LYS A 165 -26.25 9.63 8.11
CA LYS A 165 -25.83 10.34 9.31
C LYS A 165 -25.10 11.65 9.00
N GLU A 166 -24.14 11.65 8.06
CA GLU A 166 -23.20 12.75 7.86
C GLU A 166 -23.66 13.74 6.76
N LEU A 167 -24.46 13.27 5.79
CA LEU A 167 -24.94 14.08 4.65
C LEU A 167 -26.46 14.22 4.63
N HIS A 168 -27.18 13.63 5.61
CA HIS A 168 -28.63 13.67 5.71
C HIS A 168 -29.34 13.14 4.45
N THR A 169 -28.79 12.07 3.86
CA THR A 169 -29.41 11.37 2.72
C THR A 169 -30.65 10.58 3.13
N GLU A 170 -31.43 10.13 2.15
CA GLU A 170 -32.65 9.30 2.41
C GLU A 170 -32.32 8.05 3.22
N PRO A 171 -33.05 7.78 4.30
CA PRO A 171 -32.83 6.61 5.13
C PRO A 171 -32.89 5.30 4.33
N GLY A 172 -31.87 4.45 4.52
CA GLY A 172 -31.78 3.13 3.87
C GLY A 172 -31.44 3.14 2.39
N ASN A 173 -31.24 4.30 1.76
CA ASN A 173 -30.83 4.37 0.36
C ASN A 173 -29.36 4.00 0.22
N SER A 174 -29.08 2.97 -0.58
CA SER A 174 -27.73 2.48 -0.88
C SER A 174 -27.44 2.40 -2.39
N ASP A 175 -28.24 3.11 -3.21
CA ASP A 175 -27.99 3.22 -4.65
C ASP A 175 -26.68 3.97 -4.89
N PRO A 176 -25.69 3.38 -5.63
CA PRO A 176 -24.39 3.99 -5.83
C PRO A 176 -24.44 5.33 -6.55
N THR A 177 -25.38 5.51 -7.49
CA THR A 177 -25.53 6.77 -8.25
C THR A 177 -26.04 7.85 -7.33
N TYR A 178 -27.08 7.57 -6.53
CA TYR A 178 -27.62 8.49 -5.54
C TYR A 178 -26.55 8.92 -4.52
N LEU A 179 -25.81 7.98 -3.94
CA LEU A 179 -24.76 8.27 -2.97
C LEU A 179 -23.61 9.09 -3.58
N THR A 180 -23.25 8.81 -4.83
CA THR A 180 -22.22 9.58 -5.55
C THR A 180 -22.69 11.03 -5.78
N HIS A 181 -23.94 11.25 -6.14
CA HIS A 181 -24.52 12.58 -6.28
C HIS A 181 -24.57 13.36 -4.95
N ALA A 182 -24.92 12.69 -3.86
CA ALA A 182 -24.91 13.30 -2.53
C ALA A 182 -23.48 13.72 -2.11
N ALA A 183 -22.50 12.85 -2.29
CA ALA A 183 -21.09 13.19 -2.04
C ALA A 183 -20.60 14.35 -2.91
N ARG A 184 -20.96 14.36 -4.21
CA ARG A 184 -20.63 15.43 -5.14
C ARG A 184 -21.20 16.79 -4.69
N ALA A 185 -22.46 16.82 -4.25
CA ALA A 185 -23.10 18.03 -3.74
C ALA A 185 -22.40 18.56 -2.49
N ALA A 186 -22.09 17.67 -1.53
CA ALA A 186 -21.39 18.04 -0.30
C ALA A 186 -19.95 18.52 -0.54
N LEU A 187 -19.21 17.86 -1.43
CA LEU A 187 -17.84 18.27 -1.77
C LEU A 187 -17.78 19.55 -2.58
N ARG A 188 -18.81 19.85 -3.39
CA ARG A 188 -18.85 21.09 -4.17
C ARG A 188 -18.67 22.32 -3.29
N GLU A 189 -19.42 22.38 -2.18
CA GLU A 189 -19.30 23.51 -1.23
C GLU A 189 -17.90 23.59 -0.62
N LYS A 190 -17.30 22.45 -0.32
CA LYS A 190 -15.93 22.40 0.20
C LYS A 190 -14.90 22.91 -0.83
N PHE A 191 -15.04 22.57 -2.09
CA PHE A 191 -14.17 23.08 -3.16
C PHE A 191 -14.30 24.59 -3.37
N LEU A 192 -15.54 25.11 -3.38
CA LEU A 192 -15.80 26.52 -3.63
C LEU A 192 -15.29 27.45 -2.52
N HIS A 193 -15.23 26.92 -1.28
CA HIS A 193 -14.84 27.69 -0.09
C HIS A 193 -13.49 27.27 0.49
N ALA A 194 -12.70 26.49 -0.24
CA ALA A 194 -11.37 26.09 0.20
C ALA A 194 -10.39 27.29 0.16
N ASP A 195 -9.66 27.47 1.24
CA ASP A 195 -8.56 28.45 1.32
C ASP A 195 -7.29 27.88 0.71
N ILE A 196 -7.05 26.59 0.96
CA ILE A 196 -5.84 25.84 0.62
C ILE A 196 -6.20 24.57 -0.14
N ALA A 197 -5.48 24.31 -1.23
CA ALA A 197 -5.46 23.01 -1.89
C ALA A 197 -4.23 22.21 -1.48
N MET A 198 -4.40 20.90 -1.27
CA MET A 198 -3.28 19.99 -1.10
C MET A 198 -3.36 18.81 -2.06
N THR A 199 -2.22 18.44 -2.67
CA THR A 199 -2.12 17.28 -3.56
C THR A 199 -0.93 16.40 -3.22
N GLY A 200 -1.12 15.07 -3.37
CA GLY A 200 -0.03 14.12 -3.36
C GLY A 200 0.57 13.94 -4.75
N VAL A 201 1.88 14.07 -4.88
CA VAL A 201 2.59 13.93 -6.16
C VAL A 201 2.79 12.46 -6.53
N ASN A 202 2.38 12.07 -7.73
CA ASN A 202 2.71 10.76 -8.28
C ASN A 202 4.13 10.73 -8.88
N PHE A 203 4.47 11.75 -9.68
CA PHE A 203 5.77 11.89 -10.32
C PHE A 203 6.20 13.35 -10.37
N ALA A 204 7.49 13.63 -10.17
CA ALA A 204 8.12 14.94 -10.30
C ALA A 204 9.16 14.88 -11.42
N VAL A 205 8.99 15.73 -12.47
CA VAL A 205 9.79 15.68 -13.70
C VAL A 205 10.98 16.62 -13.55
N ALA A 206 12.18 16.06 -13.34
CA ALA A 206 13.38 16.85 -13.05
C ALA A 206 13.74 17.85 -14.15
N SER A 207 13.69 17.43 -15.42
CA SER A 207 14.07 18.27 -16.57
C SER A 207 13.19 19.51 -16.75
N SER A 208 11.96 19.52 -16.23
CA SER A 208 11.01 20.63 -16.40
C SER A 208 10.60 21.34 -15.12
N GLY A 209 10.87 20.75 -13.95
CA GLY A 209 10.36 21.23 -12.66
C GLY A 209 8.84 21.06 -12.47
N ALA A 210 8.18 20.32 -13.37
CA ALA A 210 6.75 20.03 -13.25
C ALA A 210 6.54 18.81 -12.34
N PHE A 211 5.38 18.76 -11.67
CA PHE A 211 4.92 17.56 -11.00
C PHE A 211 3.55 17.11 -11.52
N VAL A 212 3.26 15.84 -11.34
CA VAL A 212 2.10 15.16 -11.93
C VAL A 212 1.27 14.49 -10.85
N VAL A 213 -0.04 14.72 -10.94
CA VAL A 213 -1.05 14.10 -10.09
C VAL A 213 -1.99 13.25 -10.94
N CYS A 214 -2.14 11.97 -10.59
CA CYS A 214 -2.97 11.01 -11.31
C CYS A 214 -4.21 10.69 -10.48
N THR A 215 -5.40 11.03 -10.98
CA THR A 215 -6.69 10.79 -10.33
C THR A 215 -7.72 10.22 -11.31
N ASN A 216 -8.82 9.67 -10.79
CA ASN A 216 -9.95 9.21 -11.60
C ASN A 216 -11.22 10.06 -11.42
N GLU A 217 -11.25 10.93 -10.43
CA GLU A 217 -12.43 11.69 -10.02
C GLU A 217 -12.36 13.18 -10.38
N GLY A 218 -11.20 13.65 -10.87
CA GLY A 218 -10.97 15.07 -11.12
C GLY A 218 -10.93 15.93 -9.84
N ASN A 219 -10.90 15.29 -8.69
CA ASN A 219 -10.93 15.94 -7.37
C ASN A 219 -9.67 16.78 -7.09
N ALA A 220 -8.50 16.39 -7.60
CA ALA A 220 -7.29 17.18 -7.49
C ALA A 220 -7.41 18.49 -8.31
N ASP A 221 -7.86 18.38 -9.56
CA ASP A 221 -8.03 19.55 -10.45
C ASP A 221 -9.08 20.51 -9.90
N MET A 222 -10.22 19.98 -9.45
CA MET A 222 -11.27 20.78 -8.83
C MET A 222 -10.78 21.45 -7.54
N GLY A 223 -10.04 20.70 -6.71
CA GLY A 223 -9.48 21.21 -5.45
C GLY A 223 -8.48 22.33 -5.64
N THR A 224 -7.69 22.30 -6.72
CA THR A 224 -6.66 23.31 -7.00
C THR A 224 -7.16 24.52 -7.81
N SER A 225 -8.41 24.47 -8.32
CA SER A 225 -8.92 25.51 -9.22
C SER A 225 -9.32 26.82 -8.52
N PHE A 226 -9.73 26.76 -7.25
CA PHE A 226 -10.27 27.92 -6.53
C PHE A 226 -9.31 28.49 -5.49
N PRO A 227 -8.58 27.69 -4.70
CA PRO A 227 -7.69 28.19 -3.66
C PRO A 227 -6.54 29.01 -4.21
N LYS A 228 -6.15 30.06 -3.47
CA LYS A 228 -4.99 30.89 -3.80
C LYS A 228 -3.65 30.23 -3.45
N VAL A 229 -3.69 29.13 -2.69
CA VAL A 229 -2.49 28.41 -2.28
C VAL A 229 -2.64 26.92 -2.61
N HIS A 230 -1.68 26.40 -3.36
CA HIS A 230 -1.58 24.98 -3.67
C HIS A 230 -0.32 24.40 -3.01
N ILE A 231 -0.48 23.43 -2.13
CA ILE A 231 0.61 22.70 -1.46
C ILE A 231 0.69 21.28 -2.03
N ALA A 232 1.73 20.99 -2.78
CA ALA A 232 2.04 19.64 -3.26
C ALA A 232 3.01 18.96 -2.30
N ILE A 233 2.84 17.66 -2.05
CA ILE A 233 3.74 16.89 -1.16
C ILE A 233 4.28 15.65 -1.88
N MET A 234 5.58 15.39 -1.75
CA MET A 234 6.23 14.24 -2.38
C MET A 234 7.35 13.63 -1.53
N GLY A 235 7.54 12.33 -1.63
CA GLY A 235 8.76 11.69 -1.16
C GLY A 235 9.89 11.83 -2.18
N LEU A 236 11.15 11.76 -1.75
CA LEU A 236 12.35 11.86 -2.61
C LEU A 236 12.27 10.93 -3.82
N GLU A 237 11.70 9.75 -3.65
CA GLU A 237 11.60 8.69 -4.66
C GLU A 237 10.64 8.98 -5.81
N LYS A 238 9.89 10.10 -5.75
CA LYS A 238 8.91 10.47 -6.78
C LYS A 238 9.52 11.12 -8.00
N VAL A 239 10.76 11.56 -7.93
CA VAL A 239 11.43 12.18 -9.06
C VAL A 239 11.64 11.18 -10.21
N VAL A 240 11.46 11.69 -11.42
CA VAL A 240 11.76 11.02 -12.70
C VAL A 240 12.58 11.97 -13.57
N PRO A 241 13.47 11.47 -14.46
CA PRO A 241 14.37 12.32 -15.25
C PRO A 241 13.63 13.35 -16.11
N ASP A 242 12.69 12.89 -16.93
CA ASP A 242 12.08 13.62 -18.03
C ASP A 242 10.66 13.11 -18.35
N TYR A 243 10.06 13.67 -19.41
CA TYR A 243 8.73 13.28 -19.87
C TYR A 243 8.67 11.90 -20.55
N ASP A 244 9.78 11.41 -21.11
CA ASP A 244 9.83 10.05 -21.68
C ASP A 244 9.73 9.00 -20.57
N ALA A 245 10.46 9.22 -19.48
CA ALA A 245 10.34 8.42 -18.27
C ALA A 245 8.92 8.53 -17.66
N LEU A 246 8.33 9.73 -17.61
CA LEU A 246 6.96 9.93 -17.13
C LEU A 246 5.95 9.14 -17.97
N ALA A 247 6.02 9.22 -19.31
CA ALA A 247 5.13 8.53 -20.23
C ALA A 247 5.12 7.00 -19.99
N LEU A 248 6.31 6.44 -19.74
CA LEU A 248 6.46 5.03 -19.38
C LEU A 248 5.70 4.70 -18.07
N TYR A 249 5.86 5.49 -17.01
CA TYR A 249 5.20 5.21 -15.73
C TYR A 249 3.70 5.44 -15.76
N VAL A 250 3.21 6.47 -16.44
CA VAL A 250 1.76 6.72 -16.60
C VAL A 250 1.09 5.55 -17.32
N ARG A 251 1.74 5.00 -18.34
CA ARG A 251 1.25 3.82 -19.06
C ARG A 251 1.15 2.57 -18.18
N LEU A 252 2.06 2.42 -17.20
CA LEU A 252 2.10 1.27 -16.28
C LEU A 252 1.20 1.45 -15.06
N LEU A 253 1.03 2.69 -14.55
CA LEU A 253 0.42 2.97 -13.26
C LEU A 253 -1.03 2.48 -13.18
N ALA A 254 -1.92 3.00 -14.01
CA ALA A 254 -3.34 2.69 -13.96
C ALA A 254 -3.65 1.24 -14.36
N ARG A 255 -2.91 0.70 -15.36
CA ARG A 255 -3.02 -0.72 -15.73
C ARG A 255 -2.69 -1.63 -14.56
N SER A 256 -1.64 -1.31 -13.82
CA SER A 256 -1.24 -2.10 -12.66
C SER A 256 -2.16 -1.92 -11.45
N ALA A 257 -2.76 -0.75 -11.28
CA ALA A 257 -3.61 -0.42 -10.12
C ALA A 257 -5.00 -1.05 -10.23
N THR A 258 -5.76 -0.66 -11.24
CA THR A 258 -7.19 -0.94 -11.39
C THR A 258 -7.55 -1.56 -12.74
N GLY A 259 -6.55 -1.88 -13.57
CA GLY A 259 -6.77 -2.40 -14.92
C GLY A 259 -7.41 -1.36 -15.84
N GLN A 260 -6.93 -0.10 -15.80
CA GLN A 260 -7.32 0.95 -16.73
C GLN A 260 -6.16 1.26 -17.67
N PRO A 261 -6.39 1.64 -18.94
CA PRO A 261 -5.32 2.02 -19.87
C PRO A 261 -4.48 3.20 -19.37
N SER A 262 -5.14 4.18 -18.77
CA SER A 262 -4.55 5.34 -18.08
C SER A 262 -5.50 5.81 -16.97
N THR A 263 -5.04 6.72 -16.10
CA THR A 263 -5.93 7.45 -15.21
C THR A 263 -6.81 8.42 -16.01
N THR A 264 -8.02 8.69 -15.51
CA THR A 264 -8.94 9.63 -16.17
C THR A 264 -8.33 11.02 -16.26
N TYR A 265 -7.64 11.42 -15.20
CA TYR A 265 -6.92 12.70 -15.14
C TYR A 265 -5.44 12.44 -14.86
N THR A 266 -4.57 13.02 -15.67
CA THR A 266 -3.12 13.05 -15.50
C THR A 266 -2.69 14.50 -15.57
N SER A 267 -2.81 15.19 -14.44
CA SER A 267 -2.69 16.65 -14.38
C SER A 267 -1.26 17.08 -14.14
N HIS A 268 -0.76 17.98 -14.96
CA HIS A 268 0.60 18.49 -14.93
C HIS A 268 0.61 19.89 -14.33
N TYR A 269 1.30 20.07 -13.22
CA TYR A 269 1.48 21.35 -12.53
C TYR A 269 2.92 21.81 -12.75
N LYS A 270 3.11 22.85 -13.54
CA LYS A 270 4.44 23.37 -13.89
C LYS A 270 4.72 24.74 -13.28
N LYS A 271 3.71 25.57 -13.19
CA LYS A 271 3.81 26.92 -12.64
C LYS A 271 2.49 27.32 -12.00
N PRO A 272 2.51 28.21 -11.00
CA PRO A 272 1.27 28.77 -10.46
C PRO A 272 0.49 29.53 -11.54
N VAL A 273 -0.83 29.52 -11.42
CA VAL A 273 -1.68 30.44 -12.21
C VAL A 273 -1.63 31.81 -11.59
N GLU A 274 -2.07 32.85 -12.35
CA GLU A 274 -2.09 34.21 -11.84
C GLU A 274 -2.92 34.34 -10.56
N GLY A 275 -2.32 34.93 -9.52
CA GLY A 275 -2.95 35.11 -8.21
C GLY A 275 -2.88 33.87 -7.29
N GLN A 276 -2.19 32.78 -7.70
CA GLN A 276 -1.97 31.60 -6.89
C GLN A 276 -0.51 31.46 -6.48
N GLU A 277 -0.25 31.10 -5.22
CA GLU A 277 1.06 30.58 -4.77
C GLU A 277 1.07 29.06 -4.85
N MET A 278 2.18 28.49 -5.34
CA MET A 278 2.37 27.05 -5.44
C MET A 278 3.59 26.63 -4.62
N HIS A 279 3.40 25.69 -3.73
CA HIS A 279 4.44 25.12 -2.87
C HIS A 279 4.60 23.64 -3.13
N ILE A 280 5.83 23.12 -3.03
CA ILE A 280 6.09 21.68 -2.99
C ILE A 280 6.96 21.36 -1.79
N VAL A 281 6.54 20.36 -0.99
CA VAL A 281 7.30 19.87 0.16
C VAL A 281 7.88 18.51 -0.19
N ILE A 282 9.21 18.44 -0.28
CA ILE A 282 9.98 17.25 -0.59
C ILE A 282 10.40 16.60 0.73
N VAL A 283 10.00 15.34 0.94
CA VAL A 283 10.11 14.68 2.24
C VAL A 283 11.04 13.48 2.18
N ASP A 284 12.02 13.45 3.05
CA ASP A 284 12.88 12.26 3.26
C ASP A 284 12.17 11.21 4.12
N ASN A 285 11.91 11.47 5.35
CA ASN A 285 11.28 10.58 6.33
C ASN A 285 11.84 9.15 6.32
N GLY A 286 13.18 9.02 6.21
CA GLY A 286 13.93 7.76 6.21
C GLY A 286 14.15 7.14 4.82
N ARG A 287 13.86 7.85 3.73
CA ARG A 287 14.15 7.38 2.37
C ARG A 287 15.64 7.35 2.07
N SER A 288 16.40 8.28 2.64
CA SER A 288 17.87 8.27 2.59
C SER A 288 18.45 7.05 3.31
N ASP A 289 17.85 6.62 4.43
CA ASP A 289 18.26 5.38 5.11
C ASP A 289 17.99 4.14 4.24
N ILE A 290 16.86 4.12 3.51
CA ILE A 290 16.55 3.06 2.55
C ILE A 290 17.54 3.08 1.38
N LEU A 291 17.95 4.26 0.92
CA LEU A 291 18.95 4.42 -0.15
C LEU A 291 20.30 3.82 0.26
N ALA A 292 20.69 3.96 1.51
CA ALA A 292 21.90 3.38 2.09
C ALA A 292 21.82 1.86 2.32
N CYS A 293 20.61 1.26 2.30
CA CYS A 293 20.39 -0.16 2.55
C CYS A 293 20.38 -0.98 1.27
N THR A 294 21.52 -1.57 0.90
CA THR A 294 21.72 -2.33 -0.36
C THR A 294 20.70 -3.47 -0.54
N GLU A 295 20.28 -4.14 0.52
CA GLU A 295 19.30 -5.24 0.47
C GLU A 295 17.88 -4.77 0.16
N HIS A 296 17.53 -3.53 0.52
CA HIS A 296 16.16 -3.02 0.46
C HIS A 296 16.00 -1.75 -0.38
N VAL A 297 17.07 -1.22 -1.00
CA VAL A 297 17.04 -0.01 -1.85
C VAL A 297 15.98 -0.07 -2.95
N ASN A 298 15.70 -1.26 -3.48
CA ASN A 298 14.68 -1.48 -4.50
C ASN A 298 13.27 -1.07 -4.05
N MET A 299 13.01 -0.89 -2.74
CA MET A 299 11.73 -0.37 -2.26
C MET A 299 11.45 1.06 -2.72
N LEU A 300 12.49 1.86 -2.96
CA LEU A 300 12.37 3.23 -3.51
C LEU A 300 11.86 3.25 -4.96
N LYS A 301 11.92 2.14 -5.70
CA LYS A 301 11.32 2.05 -7.05
C LYS A 301 9.80 2.11 -7.03
N CYS A 302 9.15 1.94 -5.87
CA CYS A 302 7.71 1.76 -5.77
C CYS A 302 6.92 3.00 -6.26
N ILE A 303 6.07 2.80 -7.28
CA ILE A 303 5.17 3.84 -7.82
C ILE A 303 3.79 3.88 -7.13
N ARG A 304 3.60 3.12 -6.06
CA ARG A 304 2.37 3.08 -5.24
C ARG A 304 1.11 2.62 -5.99
N CYS A 305 1.22 1.77 -7.00
CA CYS A 305 0.08 1.29 -7.79
C CYS A 305 -0.86 0.31 -7.06
N GLY A 306 -0.47 -0.29 -5.93
CA GLY A 306 -1.32 -1.22 -5.18
C GLY A 306 -1.45 -2.65 -5.75
N SER A 307 -0.89 -2.95 -6.92
CA SER A 307 -1.01 -4.25 -7.58
C SER A 307 -0.61 -5.44 -6.69
N CYS A 308 0.46 -5.28 -5.92
CA CYS A 308 0.93 -6.29 -4.97
C CYS A 308 -0.06 -6.56 -3.82
N ILE A 309 -0.87 -5.58 -3.46
CA ILE A 309 -1.90 -5.70 -2.42
C ILE A 309 -3.10 -6.49 -2.98
N ASN A 310 -3.56 -6.12 -4.19
CA ASN A 310 -4.70 -6.77 -4.88
C ASN A 310 -4.46 -8.27 -5.09
N THR A 311 -3.23 -8.66 -5.40
CA THR A 311 -2.88 -10.08 -5.66
C THR A 311 -2.59 -10.89 -4.39
N CYS A 312 -2.39 -10.24 -3.24
CA CYS A 312 -1.92 -10.90 -2.02
C CYS A 312 -3.01 -11.78 -1.37
N PRO A 313 -2.84 -13.13 -1.30
CA PRO A 313 -3.86 -13.99 -0.72
C PRO A 313 -4.03 -13.74 0.78
N VAL A 314 -2.99 -13.28 1.47
CA VAL A 314 -3.06 -12.95 2.90
C VAL A 314 -3.88 -11.69 3.11
N TYR A 315 -3.59 -10.61 2.37
CA TYR A 315 -4.35 -9.36 2.46
C TYR A 315 -5.84 -9.58 2.15
N ARG A 316 -6.13 -10.32 1.08
CA ARG A 316 -7.51 -10.63 0.66
C ARG A 316 -8.32 -11.31 1.77
N ARG A 317 -7.66 -12.15 2.59
CA ARG A 317 -8.29 -12.92 3.69
C ARG A 317 -8.29 -12.22 5.03
N THR A 318 -7.35 -11.30 5.29
CA THR A 318 -7.15 -10.69 6.62
C THR A 318 -7.50 -9.20 6.69
N GLY A 319 -7.73 -8.57 5.53
CA GLY A 319 -7.99 -7.14 5.44
C GLY A 319 -6.77 -6.26 5.76
N GLY A 320 -6.89 -4.96 5.49
CA GLY A 320 -5.79 -4.00 5.63
C GLY A 320 -5.38 -3.73 7.08
N TYR A 321 -6.34 -3.64 7.98
CA TYR A 321 -6.09 -3.31 9.39
C TYR A 321 -5.28 -4.36 10.15
N SER A 322 -5.20 -5.58 9.63
CA SER A 322 -4.38 -6.64 10.23
C SER A 322 -2.89 -6.31 10.23
N TYR A 323 -2.44 -5.43 9.35
CA TYR A 323 -1.03 -5.04 9.23
C TYR A 323 -0.61 -3.96 10.22
N SER A 324 -1.55 -3.25 10.84
CA SER A 324 -1.27 -2.16 11.81
C SER A 324 -0.30 -1.09 11.30
N TYR A 325 -0.19 -0.95 9.98
CA TYR A 325 0.63 0.02 9.27
C TYR A 325 -0.25 0.70 8.22
N PHE A 326 -0.04 1.99 7.94
CA PHE A 326 -0.88 2.77 7.02
C PHE A 326 -0.87 2.23 5.57
N ILE A 327 0.16 1.49 5.20
CA ILE A 327 0.22 0.71 3.95
C ILE A 327 0.15 -0.77 4.30
N PRO A 328 -0.89 -1.51 3.89
CA PRO A 328 -0.97 -2.94 4.11
C PRO A 328 -0.28 -3.77 3.01
N GLY A 329 -0.31 -5.09 3.16
CA GLY A 329 0.15 -6.03 2.16
C GLY A 329 1.68 -6.09 2.00
N PRO A 330 2.18 -6.69 0.92
CA PRO A 330 3.61 -6.97 0.75
C PRO A 330 4.52 -5.73 0.77
N VAL A 331 4.10 -4.64 0.14
CA VAL A 331 4.84 -3.38 0.18
C VAL A 331 4.86 -2.79 1.59
N GLY A 332 3.73 -2.87 2.32
CA GLY A 332 3.64 -2.38 3.69
C GLY A 332 4.44 -3.22 4.69
N ILE A 333 4.56 -4.54 4.48
CA ILE A 333 5.46 -5.38 5.29
C ILE A 333 6.89 -4.87 5.19
N ASN A 334 7.39 -4.66 3.97
CA ASN A 334 8.77 -4.19 3.76
C ASN A 334 8.99 -2.78 4.30
N LEU A 335 8.11 -1.83 4.01
CA LEU A 335 8.22 -0.46 4.50
C LEU A 335 8.08 -0.35 6.02
N GLY A 336 7.19 -1.15 6.62
CA GLY A 336 7.05 -1.21 8.08
C GLY A 336 8.32 -1.72 8.76
N MET A 337 8.95 -2.76 8.20
CA MET A 337 10.23 -3.28 8.70
C MET A 337 11.37 -2.26 8.56
N LEU A 338 11.40 -1.50 7.47
CA LEU A 338 12.38 -0.42 7.28
C LEU A 338 12.15 0.74 8.27
N LYS A 339 10.89 1.00 8.66
CA LYS A 339 10.55 2.09 9.57
C LYS A 339 10.75 1.75 11.05
N SER A 340 10.30 0.56 11.47
CA SER A 340 10.40 0.08 12.87
C SER A 340 10.26 -1.44 12.93
N PRO A 341 11.38 -2.17 12.85
CA PRO A 341 11.38 -3.64 12.92
C PRO A 341 10.68 -4.19 14.16
N GLU A 342 10.87 -3.56 15.32
CA GLU A 342 10.29 -3.97 16.60
C GLU A 342 8.77 -3.97 16.56
N LYS A 343 8.19 -2.94 15.96
CA LYS A 343 6.74 -2.75 15.86
C LYS A 343 6.09 -3.67 14.83
N TYR A 344 6.75 -3.89 13.67
CA TYR A 344 6.13 -4.50 12.50
C TYR A 344 6.61 -5.90 12.15
N SER A 345 7.57 -6.48 12.92
CA SER A 345 8.11 -7.83 12.70
C SER A 345 7.04 -8.94 12.64
N GLY A 346 5.93 -8.76 13.34
CA GLY A 346 4.79 -9.69 13.29
C GLY A 346 4.19 -9.88 11.89
N ASN A 347 4.26 -8.85 11.04
CA ASN A 347 3.72 -8.88 9.67
C ASN A 347 4.53 -9.77 8.73
N VAL A 348 5.84 -9.88 8.97
CA VAL A 348 6.76 -10.69 8.16
C VAL A 348 6.35 -12.16 8.15
N SER A 349 5.89 -12.67 9.29
CA SER A 349 5.43 -14.05 9.45
C SER A 349 4.08 -14.32 8.77
N ALA A 350 3.29 -13.30 8.46
CA ALA A 350 2.00 -13.46 7.80
C ALA A 350 2.12 -13.78 6.30
N CYS A 351 3.23 -13.43 5.66
CA CYS A 351 3.45 -13.68 4.24
C CYS A 351 3.55 -15.19 3.96
N SER A 352 2.90 -15.67 2.88
CA SER A 352 3.00 -17.06 2.41
C SER A 352 4.17 -17.33 1.48
N LEU A 353 4.94 -16.31 1.10
CA LEU A 353 6.03 -16.36 0.10
C LEU A 353 5.58 -16.95 -1.25
N CYS A 354 4.36 -16.66 -1.68
CA CYS A 354 3.83 -17.15 -2.97
C CYS A 354 4.37 -16.40 -4.19
N TYR A 355 5.17 -15.37 -4.03
CA TYR A 355 5.79 -14.52 -5.06
C TYR A 355 4.82 -13.77 -5.99
N SER A 356 3.52 -13.90 -5.84
CA SER A 356 2.53 -13.22 -6.69
C SER A 356 2.74 -11.70 -6.73
N CYS A 357 3.12 -11.09 -5.61
CA CYS A 357 3.40 -9.66 -5.51
C CYS A 357 4.64 -9.21 -6.30
N SER A 358 5.69 -10.03 -6.35
CA SER A 358 6.90 -9.78 -7.16
C SER A 358 6.56 -9.88 -8.65
N ASN A 359 5.77 -10.91 -9.03
CA ASN A 359 5.40 -11.16 -10.42
C ASN A 359 4.55 -10.03 -11.03
N VAL A 360 3.63 -9.44 -10.26
CA VAL A 360 2.74 -8.36 -10.77
C VAL A 360 3.36 -6.97 -10.69
N CYS A 361 4.51 -6.79 -10.04
CA CYS A 361 5.09 -5.47 -9.80
C CYS A 361 5.53 -4.80 -11.13
N PRO A 362 4.96 -3.63 -11.50
CA PRO A 362 5.27 -2.98 -12.78
C PRO A 362 6.69 -2.42 -12.87
N VAL A 363 7.37 -2.26 -11.73
CA VAL A 363 8.76 -1.79 -11.64
C VAL A 363 9.70 -2.88 -11.11
N LYS A 364 9.24 -4.14 -11.16
CA LYS A 364 10.02 -5.35 -10.81
C LYS A 364 10.74 -5.24 -9.45
N ILE A 365 10.01 -4.86 -8.40
CA ILE A 365 10.49 -5.00 -7.02
C ILE A 365 10.27 -6.43 -6.61
N ASP A 366 11.32 -7.13 -6.18
CA ASP A 366 11.18 -8.46 -5.63
C ASP A 366 10.76 -8.41 -4.16
N LEU A 367 9.45 -8.12 -3.97
CA LEU A 367 8.86 -7.92 -2.64
C LEU A 367 8.92 -9.17 -1.77
N ALA A 368 8.72 -10.34 -2.37
CA ALA A 368 8.72 -11.60 -1.64
C ALA A 368 10.13 -11.98 -1.16
N GLU A 369 11.16 -11.76 -1.99
CA GLU A 369 12.55 -11.96 -1.63
C GLU A 369 12.97 -11.04 -0.47
N GLN A 370 12.56 -9.77 -0.52
CA GLN A 370 12.84 -8.84 0.59
C GLN A 370 12.16 -9.26 1.88
N ILE A 371 10.92 -9.78 1.83
CA ILE A 371 10.24 -10.33 3.01
C ILE A 371 10.97 -11.59 3.52
N TYR A 372 11.51 -12.41 2.62
CA TYR A 372 12.31 -13.57 2.99
C TYR A 372 13.60 -13.15 3.72
N LYS A 373 14.31 -12.14 3.22
CA LYS A 373 15.49 -11.56 3.90
C LYS A 373 15.13 -11.05 5.31
N TRP A 374 14.01 -10.33 5.45
CA TRP A 374 13.53 -9.91 6.76
C TRP A 374 13.29 -11.09 7.72
N ARG A 375 12.78 -12.24 7.22
CA ARG A 375 12.63 -13.45 8.04
C ARG A 375 13.96 -13.97 8.55
N GLN A 376 14.99 -13.93 7.73
CA GLN A 376 16.34 -14.31 8.12
C GLN A 376 16.90 -13.37 9.20
N ASN A 377 16.59 -12.09 9.10
CA ASN A 377 17.06 -11.06 10.02
C ASN A 377 16.29 -11.01 11.35
N LEU A 378 15.12 -11.65 11.48
CA LEU A 378 14.36 -11.66 12.74
C LEU A 378 15.15 -12.27 13.92
N ALA A 379 15.96 -13.29 13.71
CA ALA A 379 16.73 -13.92 14.76
C ALA A 379 17.95 -13.10 15.18
N PRO A 380 18.79 -12.57 14.27
CA PRO A 380 19.85 -11.61 14.58
C PRO A 380 19.35 -10.34 15.29
N LEU A 381 18.18 -9.83 14.90
CA LEU A 381 17.56 -8.66 15.51
C LEU A 381 16.84 -8.97 16.84
N HIS A 382 16.92 -10.18 17.35
CA HIS A 382 16.22 -10.66 18.57
C HIS A 382 14.69 -10.50 18.54
N LEU A 383 14.08 -10.42 17.35
CA LEU A 383 12.64 -10.26 17.13
C LEU A 383 11.90 -11.57 16.88
N ALA A 384 12.59 -12.69 16.88
CA ALA A 384 12.00 -14.03 16.70
C ALA A 384 11.22 -14.46 17.95
N ASP A 385 9.98 -14.92 17.76
CA ASP A 385 9.15 -15.48 18.83
C ASP A 385 9.86 -16.70 19.48
N PRO A 386 10.08 -16.71 20.81
CA PRO A 386 10.80 -17.79 21.49
C PRO A 386 10.20 -19.19 21.26
N SER A 387 8.86 -19.29 21.21
CA SER A 387 8.17 -20.56 20.95
C SER A 387 8.44 -21.10 19.54
N LYS A 388 8.46 -20.22 18.54
CA LYS A 388 8.84 -20.56 17.17
C LYS A 388 10.31 -20.97 17.07
N LYS A 389 11.19 -20.30 17.79
CA LYS A 389 12.63 -20.62 17.83
C LYS A 389 12.85 -22.04 18.37
N LEU A 390 12.12 -22.41 19.44
CA LEU A 390 12.18 -23.75 20.00
C LEU A 390 11.62 -24.81 19.03
N MET A 391 10.45 -24.52 18.42
CA MET A 391 9.83 -25.40 17.43
C MET A 391 10.76 -25.67 16.24
N VAL A 392 11.36 -24.61 15.66
CA VAL A 392 12.29 -24.76 14.53
C VAL A 392 13.54 -25.54 14.92
N LYS A 393 14.08 -25.37 16.13
CA LYS A 393 15.18 -26.21 16.65
C LYS A 393 14.78 -27.68 16.74
N GLY A 394 13.58 -27.98 17.25
CA GLY A 394 13.05 -29.34 17.30
C GLY A 394 12.87 -29.94 15.90
N MET A 395 12.28 -29.18 14.96
CA MET A 395 12.15 -29.61 13.56
C MET A 395 13.52 -29.89 12.93
N LYS A 396 14.50 -29.02 13.11
CA LYS A 396 15.88 -29.22 12.61
C LYS A 396 16.49 -30.51 13.16
N PHE A 397 16.28 -30.78 14.45
CA PHE A 397 16.78 -32.03 15.05
C PHE A 397 16.13 -33.24 14.40
N ILE A 398 14.80 -33.27 14.26
CA ILE A 398 14.07 -34.37 13.64
C ILE A 398 14.51 -34.58 12.19
N MET A 399 14.63 -33.50 11.40
CA MET A 399 15.00 -33.57 9.97
C MET A 399 16.44 -34.04 9.75
N ASN A 400 17.35 -33.80 10.71
CA ASN A 400 18.73 -34.27 10.64
C ASN A 400 18.91 -35.76 11.04
N HIS A 401 17.84 -36.42 11.52
CA HIS A 401 17.86 -37.79 11.93
C HIS A 401 16.84 -38.62 11.11
N PRO A 402 17.27 -39.32 10.03
CA PRO A 402 16.34 -39.96 9.09
C PRO A 402 15.32 -40.89 9.77
N GLY A 403 15.74 -41.67 10.76
CA GLY A 403 14.84 -42.58 11.52
C GLY A 403 13.73 -41.81 12.25
N LEU A 404 14.07 -40.69 12.91
CA LEU A 404 13.08 -39.84 13.58
C LEU A 404 12.17 -39.13 12.56
N PHE A 405 12.70 -38.71 11.40
CA PHE A 405 11.93 -38.11 10.36
C PHE A 405 10.86 -39.06 9.81
N TYR A 406 11.22 -40.28 9.46
CA TYR A 406 10.26 -41.27 8.98
C TYR A 406 9.21 -41.66 10.02
N ASN A 407 9.61 -41.78 11.29
CA ASN A 407 8.66 -41.99 12.38
C ASN A 407 7.70 -40.83 12.57
N ALA A 408 8.18 -39.58 12.42
CA ALA A 408 7.33 -38.41 12.49
C ALA A 408 6.33 -38.35 11.33
N VAL A 409 6.74 -38.72 10.11
CA VAL A 409 5.83 -38.82 8.93
C VAL A 409 4.77 -39.90 9.15
N ALA A 410 5.16 -41.07 9.69
CA ALA A 410 4.22 -42.12 10.02
C ALA A 410 3.22 -41.70 11.12
N ALA A 411 3.68 -40.97 12.14
CA ALA A 411 2.83 -40.42 13.19
C ALA A 411 1.85 -39.38 12.62
N GLY A 412 2.23 -38.59 11.58
CA GLY A 412 1.34 -37.65 10.87
C GLY A 412 0.11 -38.35 10.29
N ARG A 413 0.26 -39.52 9.68
CA ARG A 413 -0.86 -40.33 9.16
C ARG A 413 -1.83 -40.79 10.25
N VAL A 414 -1.33 -41.03 11.44
CA VAL A 414 -2.17 -41.40 12.60
C VAL A 414 -2.87 -40.13 13.13
N ALA A 415 -2.14 -39.05 13.22
CA ALA A 415 -2.69 -37.75 13.66
C ALA A 415 -3.88 -37.30 12.82
N GLU A 416 -3.86 -37.53 11.50
CA GLU A 416 -4.97 -37.18 10.60
C GLU A 416 -6.31 -37.81 11.03
N ARG A 417 -6.28 -38.95 11.70
CA ARG A 417 -7.48 -39.65 12.19
C ARG A 417 -7.96 -39.16 13.56
N MET A 418 -7.24 -38.21 14.18
CA MET A 418 -7.64 -37.67 15.47
C MET A 418 -8.80 -36.68 15.34
N PRO A 419 -9.64 -36.55 16.38
CA PRO A 419 -10.73 -35.56 16.39
C PRO A 419 -10.22 -34.14 16.18
N ARG A 420 -10.98 -33.32 15.43
CA ARG A 420 -10.60 -31.93 15.09
C ARG A 420 -10.25 -31.07 16.30
N PHE A 421 -10.90 -31.26 17.45
CA PHE A 421 -10.59 -30.48 18.67
C PHE A 421 -9.21 -30.77 19.26
N VAL A 422 -8.63 -31.93 18.96
CA VAL A 422 -7.27 -32.30 19.37
C VAL A 422 -6.23 -31.65 18.46
N LEU A 423 -6.51 -31.63 17.13
CA LEU A 423 -5.57 -31.13 16.12
C LEU A 423 -5.63 -29.61 15.94
N TYR A 424 -6.78 -28.99 16.19
CA TYR A 424 -7.04 -27.60 15.84
C TYR A 424 -7.49 -26.79 17.05
N ASN A 425 -6.65 -26.69 18.07
CA ASN A 425 -6.92 -25.93 19.28
C ASN A 425 -5.95 -24.76 19.45
N SER A 426 -6.18 -23.92 20.44
CA SER A 426 -5.36 -22.75 20.70
C SER A 426 -3.98 -23.04 21.31
N LEU A 427 -3.74 -24.26 21.73
CA LEU A 427 -2.50 -24.68 22.39
C LEU A 427 -1.50 -25.29 21.42
N ASP A 428 -1.98 -25.81 20.27
CA ASP A 428 -1.08 -26.40 19.31
C ASP A 428 -0.47 -25.36 18.34
N ALA A 429 0.67 -25.71 17.75
CA ALA A 429 1.42 -24.83 16.86
C ALA A 429 0.71 -24.63 15.51
N TRP A 430 -0.20 -25.50 15.11
CA TRP A 430 -0.94 -25.42 13.86
C TRP A 430 -2.14 -24.49 14.01
N GLY A 431 -2.82 -24.53 15.14
CA GLY A 431 -3.87 -23.59 15.56
C GLY A 431 -5.22 -23.73 14.86
N ILE A 432 -6.16 -22.95 15.34
CA ILE A 432 -7.53 -22.89 14.81
C ILE A 432 -7.54 -22.20 13.42
N GLY A 433 -8.33 -22.73 12.49
CA GLY A 433 -8.52 -22.15 11.16
C GLY A 433 -7.50 -22.59 10.10
N ARG A 434 -6.73 -23.62 10.40
CA ARG A 434 -5.89 -24.33 9.44
C ARG A 434 -6.37 -25.76 9.29
N GLU A 435 -6.00 -26.39 8.19
CA GLU A 435 -6.26 -27.80 7.94
C GLU A 435 -4.93 -28.49 7.60
N LEU A 436 -4.73 -29.68 8.12
CA LEU A 436 -3.61 -30.51 7.71
C LEU A 436 -3.89 -31.00 6.28
N PRO A 437 -2.89 -31.02 5.41
CA PRO A 437 -3.04 -31.68 4.12
C PRO A 437 -3.27 -33.18 4.33
N GLU A 438 -4.02 -33.78 3.42
CA GLU A 438 -4.13 -35.24 3.40
C GLU A 438 -2.75 -35.88 3.22
N PHE A 439 -2.40 -36.80 4.09
CA PHE A 439 -1.13 -37.51 3.99
C PHE A 439 -1.24 -38.61 2.92
N ALA A 440 -0.25 -38.68 2.05
CA ALA A 440 -0.17 -39.73 1.06
C ALA A 440 -0.12 -41.13 1.77
N LYS A 441 -0.82 -42.09 1.18
CA LYS A 441 -0.86 -43.48 1.73
C LYS A 441 0.53 -44.09 1.80
N GLU A 442 1.40 -43.77 0.86
CA GLU A 442 2.78 -44.21 0.77
C GLU A 442 3.71 -43.00 0.59
N THR A 443 4.87 -43.03 1.24
CA THR A 443 5.91 -42.02 1.04
C THR A 443 6.61 -42.23 -0.31
N PHE A 444 7.23 -41.20 -0.85
CA PHE A 444 8.08 -41.34 -2.05
C PHE A 444 9.12 -42.46 -1.89
N ASN A 445 9.75 -42.57 -0.71
CA ASN A 445 10.73 -43.62 -0.46
C ASN A 445 10.14 -45.04 -0.43
N GLU A 446 8.91 -45.21 0.06
CA GLU A 446 8.20 -46.50 0.01
C GLU A 446 7.88 -46.87 -1.44
N MET A 447 7.37 -45.88 -2.24
CA MET A 447 7.11 -46.08 -3.67
C MET A 447 8.40 -46.40 -4.44
N TRP A 448 9.47 -45.64 -4.19
CA TRP A 448 10.76 -45.84 -4.83
C TRP A 448 11.34 -47.24 -4.58
N LYS A 449 11.28 -47.71 -3.33
CA LYS A 449 11.70 -49.07 -2.96
C LYS A 449 10.88 -50.17 -3.66
N LYS A 450 9.63 -49.87 -4.02
CA LYS A 450 8.76 -50.80 -4.75
C LYS A 450 8.99 -50.75 -6.29
N GLY A 451 9.96 -49.99 -6.74
CA GLY A 451 10.34 -49.93 -8.16
C GLY A 451 9.46 -49.02 -9.01
N LEU A 452 8.66 -48.12 -8.41
CA LEU A 452 7.99 -47.05 -9.17
C LEU A 452 9.06 -46.12 -9.71
N LYS A 453 9.34 -46.19 -11.03
CA LYS A 453 10.12 -45.19 -11.73
C LYS A 453 9.19 -44.06 -12.10
N ALA A 454 9.65 -42.83 -11.99
CA ALA A 454 8.96 -41.70 -12.58
C ALA A 454 8.99 -41.89 -14.09
N ASP A 455 7.83 -41.87 -14.73
CA ASP A 455 7.69 -41.81 -16.19
C ASP A 455 8.24 -40.47 -16.71
#